data_0637588f6fbe9285996b15cd9b3d2a73
#
_entry.id   0637588f6fbe9285996b15cd9b3d2a73
#
_cell.length_a   1.000
_cell.length_b   1.000
_cell.length_c   1.000
_cell.angle_alpha   90.00
_cell.angle_beta   90.00
_cell.angle_gamma   90.00
#
_symmetry.space_group_name_H-M   'P 1'
#
loop_
_entity.id
_entity.type
_entity.pdbx_description
1 polymer ?
#
loop_
_entity_poly.entity_id
_entity_poly.type
_entity_poly.pdbx_seq_one_letter_code
_entity_poly.pdbx_strand_id
1 'polypeptide(L)'
;MAYNFGSLIFTSAIKALQEKYGSRRQYVRRESSGLEEYKVGLMEAEFIAERDSFYMATVGEGGWPYIQHRGGTKGFVKVIDDHTIAFADLRGNKQYITTGNLMADDRVALIFVDYPRRTRLKLIGHSQTIEGKDASPWLPKLDHHDGVIERVFVIRVEASDWNCPQHITPRFTEDEIRDALAPWTERIEALEKENNELRRQLHLPEGSAVNGASRSPERTGHLRGCEAVADRVMAVESRRQIYGHE
;
A
#
# COMPACT_ATOMS: atom_id res chain seq x y z
N MET A 1 14.79 -25.70 -4.09
CA MET A 1 13.67 -26.17 -3.23
C MET A 1 12.67 -25.03 -3.19
N ALA A 2 11.41 -25.34 -3.44
CA ALA A 2 10.36 -24.33 -3.34
C ALA A 2 9.98 -24.12 -1.87
N TYR A 3 9.86 -22.88 -1.47
CA TYR A 3 9.52 -22.51 -0.09
C TYR A 3 8.22 -21.71 -0.09
N ASN A 4 7.35 -21.98 0.86
CA ASN A 4 6.28 -21.05 1.19
C ASN A 4 6.72 -20.14 2.34
N PHE A 5 6.00 -19.05 2.58
CA PHE A 5 6.32 -18.07 3.62
C PHE A 5 6.54 -18.71 4.99
N GLY A 6 5.69 -19.66 5.38
CA GLY A 6 5.79 -20.34 6.66
C GLY A 6 7.05 -21.19 6.79
N SER A 7 7.45 -21.90 5.72
CA SER A 7 8.66 -22.73 5.74
C SER A 7 9.95 -21.93 5.86
N LEU A 8 9.95 -20.69 5.35
CA LEU A 8 11.10 -19.79 5.48
C LEU A 8 11.15 -19.09 6.83
N ILE A 9 10.00 -18.70 7.39
CA ILE A 9 9.96 -17.82 8.56
C ILE A 9 9.75 -18.57 9.87
N PHE A 10 9.05 -19.73 9.87
CA PHE A 10 8.71 -20.41 11.12
C PHE A 10 9.89 -21.24 11.66
N THR A 11 10.70 -20.61 12.48
CA THR A 11 11.79 -21.25 13.24
C THR A 11 11.24 -22.22 14.29
N SER A 12 12.11 -23.05 14.87
CA SER A 12 11.74 -23.94 15.97
C SER A 12 11.12 -23.21 17.16
N ALA A 13 11.64 -22.02 17.50
CA ALA A 13 11.09 -21.18 18.56
C ALA A 13 9.67 -20.69 18.25
N ILE A 14 9.42 -20.26 16.99
CA ILE A 14 8.08 -19.85 16.55
C ILE A 14 7.13 -21.02 16.59
N LYS A 15 7.53 -22.21 16.12
CA LYS A 15 6.71 -23.43 16.15
C LYS A 15 6.34 -23.84 17.57
N ALA A 16 7.27 -23.76 18.51
CA ALA A 16 7.02 -24.01 19.93
C ALA A 16 5.99 -23.05 20.53
N LEU A 17 6.06 -21.75 20.16
CA LEU A 17 5.06 -20.76 20.58
C LEU A 17 3.67 -21.04 19.95
N GLN A 18 3.64 -21.45 18.68
CA GLN A 18 2.39 -21.85 18.02
C GLN A 18 1.75 -23.05 18.70
N GLU A 19 2.54 -24.01 19.16
CA GLU A 19 2.06 -25.17 19.95
C GLU A 19 1.52 -24.71 21.31
N LYS A 20 2.32 -23.91 22.04
CA LYS A 20 1.93 -23.39 23.34
C LYS A 20 0.62 -22.62 23.33
N TYR A 21 0.36 -21.84 22.28
CA TYR A 21 -0.85 -21.02 22.13
C TYR A 21 -1.94 -21.64 21.25
N GLY A 22 -1.77 -22.88 20.82
CA GLY A 22 -2.79 -23.66 20.11
C GLY A 22 -3.00 -23.33 18.64
N SER A 23 -2.13 -22.53 18.03
CA SER A 23 -2.25 -22.13 16.62
C SER A 23 -1.50 -23.05 15.64
N ARG A 24 -0.63 -23.96 16.13
CA ARG A 24 0.25 -24.80 15.32
C ARG A 24 -0.49 -25.58 14.23
N ARG A 25 -1.62 -26.19 14.57
CA ARG A 25 -2.42 -27.03 13.65
C ARG A 25 -2.85 -26.25 12.38
N GLN A 26 -3.17 -24.98 12.53
CA GLN A 26 -3.54 -24.12 11.42
C GLN A 26 -2.35 -23.85 10.50
N TYR A 27 -1.16 -23.61 11.09
CA TYR A 27 0.04 -23.26 10.33
C TYR A 27 0.77 -24.44 9.70
N VAL A 28 0.66 -25.65 10.27
CA VAL A 28 1.19 -26.87 9.62
C VAL A 28 0.60 -27.08 8.23
N ARG A 29 -0.70 -26.86 8.08
CA ARG A 29 -1.36 -26.98 6.76
C ARG A 29 -0.81 -25.95 5.74
N ARG A 30 -0.50 -24.75 6.21
CA ARG A 30 0.09 -23.70 5.34
C ARG A 30 1.55 -24.01 4.98
N GLU A 31 2.33 -24.60 5.88
CA GLU A 31 3.70 -25.02 5.59
C GLU A 31 3.76 -26.19 4.60
N SER A 32 2.78 -27.08 4.62
CA SER A 32 2.72 -28.26 3.74
C SER A 32 2.02 -27.99 2.40
N SER A 33 1.28 -26.89 2.27
CA SER A 33 0.64 -26.50 1.02
C SER A 33 1.62 -25.69 0.17
N GLY A 34 1.96 -26.19 -1.02
CA GLY A 34 2.78 -25.48 -1.98
C GLY A 34 4.28 -25.77 -1.85
N LEU A 35 4.69 -26.90 -2.39
CA LEU A 35 6.10 -27.24 -2.63
C LEU A 35 6.57 -26.73 -4.02
N GLU A 36 5.75 -25.92 -4.68
CA GLU A 36 6.11 -25.29 -5.93
C GLU A 36 6.85 -23.96 -5.66
N GLU A 37 7.74 -23.58 -6.57
CA GLU A 37 8.43 -22.30 -6.52
C GLU A 37 7.39 -21.17 -6.46
N TYR A 38 7.56 -20.25 -5.50
CA TYR A 38 6.64 -19.13 -5.33
C TYR A 38 6.63 -18.27 -6.60
N LYS A 39 5.46 -17.88 -7.02
CA LYS A 39 5.24 -16.96 -8.14
C LYS A 39 4.41 -15.76 -7.67
N VAL A 40 4.82 -14.57 -8.11
CA VAL A 40 4.02 -13.35 -7.98
C VAL A 40 2.80 -13.50 -8.88
N GLY A 41 1.64 -13.73 -8.30
CA GLY A 41 0.39 -13.91 -9.02
C GLY A 41 -0.21 -12.56 -9.47
N LEU A 42 -1.33 -12.66 -10.21
CA LEU A 42 -2.03 -11.47 -10.68
C LEU A 42 -2.50 -10.58 -9.53
N MET A 43 -3.00 -11.16 -8.43
CA MET A 43 -3.47 -10.41 -7.26
C MET A 43 -2.34 -9.59 -6.61
N GLU A 44 -1.16 -10.20 -6.44
CA GLU A 44 0.01 -9.50 -5.92
C GLU A 44 0.47 -8.40 -6.87
N ALA A 45 0.51 -8.69 -8.18
CA ALA A 45 0.94 -7.75 -9.20
C ALA A 45 0.01 -6.52 -9.27
N GLU A 46 -1.30 -6.73 -9.31
CA GLU A 46 -2.29 -5.65 -9.27
C GLU A 46 -2.19 -4.83 -7.98
N PHE A 47 -2.07 -5.52 -6.84
CA PHE A 47 -1.92 -4.84 -5.56
C PHE A 47 -0.66 -3.98 -5.51
N ILE A 48 0.49 -4.48 -5.96
CA ILE A 48 1.76 -3.73 -6.02
C ILE A 48 1.63 -2.54 -6.96
N ALA A 49 1.03 -2.73 -8.14
CA ALA A 49 0.84 -1.68 -9.13
C ALA A 49 -0.04 -0.50 -8.65
N GLU A 50 -0.86 -0.73 -7.65
CA GLU A 50 -1.69 0.32 -7.05
C GLU A 50 -1.01 1.07 -5.89
N ARG A 51 0.20 0.68 -5.46
CA ARG A 51 0.90 1.32 -4.33
C ARG A 51 1.82 2.44 -4.80
N ASP A 52 1.86 3.47 -3.99
CA ASP A 52 2.75 4.62 -4.09
C ASP A 52 3.91 4.55 -3.09
N SER A 53 3.85 3.59 -2.18
CA SER A 53 4.82 3.44 -1.11
C SER A 53 4.83 2.03 -0.52
N PHE A 54 5.96 1.68 0.09
CA PHE A 54 6.14 0.47 0.88
C PHE A 54 7.28 0.66 1.89
N TYR A 55 7.42 -0.28 2.81
CA TYR A 55 8.55 -0.34 3.73
C TYR A 55 9.43 -1.53 3.38
N MET A 56 10.74 -1.32 3.39
CA MET A 56 11.75 -2.32 3.11
C MET A 56 12.66 -2.49 4.33
N ALA A 57 12.75 -3.71 4.82
CA ALA A 57 13.66 -4.08 5.89
C ALA A 57 14.88 -4.80 5.33
N THR A 58 16.03 -4.51 5.91
CA THR A 58 17.33 -5.14 5.67
C THR A 58 18.04 -5.38 7.00
N VAL A 59 19.11 -6.18 7.01
CA VAL A 59 19.92 -6.44 8.20
C VAL A 59 21.35 -6.02 7.91
N GLY A 60 21.90 -5.16 8.77
CA GLY A 60 23.30 -4.74 8.66
C GLY A 60 24.27 -5.83 9.11
N GLU A 61 25.55 -5.69 8.76
CA GLU A 61 26.63 -6.61 9.11
C GLU A 61 26.72 -6.88 10.63
N GLY A 62 26.39 -5.88 11.45
CA GLY A 62 26.32 -6.02 12.91
C GLY A 62 25.03 -6.71 13.42
N GLY A 63 24.18 -7.25 12.54
CA GLY A 63 22.94 -7.94 12.90
C GLY A 63 21.76 -7.02 13.26
N TRP A 64 21.92 -5.70 13.21
CA TRP A 64 20.83 -4.79 13.49
C TRP A 64 19.84 -4.72 12.33
N PRO A 65 18.54 -4.94 12.58
CA PRO A 65 17.52 -4.73 11.57
C PRO A 65 17.34 -3.23 11.29
N TYR A 66 17.19 -2.90 10.02
CA TYR A 66 16.92 -1.55 9.56
C TYR A 66 15.67 -1.54 8.67
N ILE A 67 14.86 -0.51 8.77
CA ILE A 67 13.65 -0.34 7.96
C ILE A 67 13.66 1.04 7.31
N GLN A 68 13.30 1.09 6.04
CA GLN A 68 13.20 2.33 5.29
C GLN A 68 11.87 2.40 4.52
N HIS A 69 11.23 3.56 4.58
CA HIS A 69 10.13 3.90 3.70
C HIS A 69 10.65 4.14 2.28
N ARG A 70 9.97 3.56 1.30
CA ARG A 70 10.19 3.78 -0.13
C ARG A 70 8.91 4.32 -0.72
N GLY A 71 8.98 5.39 -1.49
CA GLY A 71 7.83 6.02 -2.12
C GLY A 71 8.15 6.49 -3.53
N GLY A 72 7.10 6.63 -4.33
CA GLY A 72 7.17 7.09 -5.70
C GLY A 72 5.77 7.38 -6.24
N THR A 73 5.65 7.52 -7.54
CA THR A 73 4.34 7.56 -8.19
C THR A 73 3.63 6.21 -8.02
N LYS A 74 2.31 6.21 -8.08
CA LYS A 74 1.52 4.98 -8.04
C LYS A 74 2.05 3.97 -9.07
N GLY A 75 2.38 2.76 -8.62
CA GLY A 75 2.93 1.71 -9.46
C GLY A 75 4.42 1.85 -9.79
N PHE A 76 5.19 2.64 -9.01
CA PHE A 76 6.64 2.78 -9.22
C PHE A 76 7.43 1.48 -9.03
N VAL A 77 6.89 0.51 -8.28
CA VAL A 77 7.42 -0.85 -8.20
C VAL A 77 6.84 -1.66 -9.34
N LYS A 78 7.70 -2.23 -10.16
CA LYS A 78 7.31 -3.04 -11.32
C LYS A 78 7.47 -4.53 -11.05
N VAL A 79 6.45 -5.30 -11.36
CA VAL A 79 6.58 -6.75 -11.49
C VAL A 79 7.16 -7.02 -12.87
N ILE A 80 8.38 -7.54 -12.90
CA ILE A 80 9.17 -7.75 -14.14
C ILE A 80 8.81 -9.11 -14.75
N ASP A 81 8.66 -10.09 -13.90
CA ASP A 81 8.24 -11.45 -14.22
C ASP A 81 7.59 -12.09 -12.98
N ASP A 82 7.26 -13.37 -13.05
CA ASP A 82 6.55 -14.09 -11.98
C ASP A 82 7.41 -14.35 -10.71
N HIS A 83 8.67 -13.90 -10.69
CA HIS A 83 9.56 -14.02 -9.53
C HIS A 83 10.25 -12.71 -9.15
N THR A 84 10.17 -11.70 -10.00
CA THR A 84 11.04 -10.53 -9.91
C THR A 84 10.23 -9.24 -9.85
N ILE A 85 10.51 -8.43 -8.84
CA ILE A 85 10.07 -7.04 -8.80
C ILE A 85 11.27 -6.10 -8.85
N ALA A 86 11.09 -4.89 -9.37
CA ALA A 86 12.15 -3.90 -9.43
C ALA A 86 11.61 -2.48 -9.22
N PHE A 87 12.46 -1.60 -8.70
CA PHE A 87 12.18 -0.18 -8.57
C PHE A 87 13.45 0.67 -8.65
N ALA A 88 13.29 1.92 -9.07
CA ALA A 88 14.37 2.88 -9.11
C ALA A 88 14.64 3.46 -7.72
N ASP A 89 15.91 3.54 -7.33
CA ASP A 89 16.35 4.25 -6.12
C ASP A 89 16.76 5.67 -6.52
N LEU A 90 15.97 6.63 -6.08
CA LEU A 90 16.19 8.03 -6.35
C LEU A 90 17.20 8.63 -5.38
N ARG A 91 17.96 9.61 -5.84
CA ARG A 91 18.90 10.35 -5.01
C ARG A 91 18.19 10.98 -3.82
N GLY A 92 18.59 10.56 -2.61
CA GLY A 92 18.05 11.05 -1.34
C GLY A 92 19.15 11.65 -0.44
N ASN A 93 19.07 11.35 0.85
CA ASN A 93 19.97 11.87 1.89
C ASN A 93 21.39 11.27 1.89
N LYS A 94 21.67 10.34 1.00
CA LYS A 94 22.97 9.67 0.80
C LYS A 94 23.54 8.92 2.01
N GLN A 95 22.69 8.46 2.91
CA GLN A 95 23.14 7.61 4.02
C GLN A 95 23.52 6.20 3.56
N TYR A 96 22.99 5.73 2.43
CA TYR A 96 23.27 4.44 1.80
C TYR A 96 23.14 3.21 2.71
N ILE A 97 22.35 3.30 3.80
CA ILE A 97 22.25 2.23 4.80
C ILE A 97 21.72 0.95 4.16
N THR A 98 20.61 1.03 3.41
CA THR A 98 20.04 -0.15 2.72
C THR A 98 21.07 -0.76 1.76
N THR A 99 21.74 0.04 0.94
CA THR A 99 22.74 -0.44 -0.02
C THR A 99 23.91 -1.10 0.68
N GLY A 100 24.41 -0.48 1.77
CA GLY A 100 25.48 -1.05 2.57
C GLY A 100 25.10 -2.38 3.24
N ASN A 101 23.88 -2.47 3.78
CA ASN A 101 23.37 -3.71 4.37
C ASN A 101 23.31 -4.84 3.33
N LEU A 102 22.84 -4.54 2.12
CA LEU A 102 22.72 -5.52 1.03
C LEU A 102 24.06 -6.05 0.50
N MET A 103 25.16 -5.37 0.77
CA MET A 103 26.50 -5.90 0.45
C MET A 103 26.90 -7.08 1.36
N ALA A 104 26.37 -7.12 2.58
CA ALA A 104 26.66 -8.18 3.56
C ALA A 104 25.56 -9.25 3.58
N ASP A 105 24.30 -8.86 3.46
CA ASP A 105 23.14 -9.75 3.49
C ASP A 105 22.08 -9.23 2.51
N ASP A 106 21.87 -9.97 1.43
CA ASP A 106 20.97 -9.62 0.33
C ASP A 106 19.49 -9.88 0.64
N ARG A 107 19.18 -10.48 1.80
CA ARG A 107 17.82 -10.78 2.22
C ARG A 107 17.06 -9.53 2.59
N VAL A 108 15.81 -9.46 2.09
CA VAL A 108 14.91 -8.33 2.33
C VAL A 108 13.54 -8.81 2.75
N ALA A 109 12.87 -7.97 3.53
CA ALA A 109 11.43 -8.10 3.77
C ALA A 109 10.75 -6.78 3.40
N LEU A 110 9.64 -6.88 2.65
CA LEU A 110 8.86 -5.75 2.22
C LEU A 110 7.45 -5.83 2.79
N ILE A 111 6.86 -4.68 3.08
CA ILE A 111 5.45 -4.59 3.42
C ILE A 111 4.80 -3.46 2.62
N PHE A 112 3.83 -3.83 1.80
CA PHE A 112 2.94 -2.93 1.09
C PHE A 112 1.63 -2.82 1.86
N VAL A 113 1.07 -1.62 2.00
CA VAL A 113 -0.16 -1.40 2.76
C VAL A 113 -1.15 -0.60 1.92
N ASP A 114 -2.36 -1.12 1.83
CA ASP A 114 -3.54 -0.39 1.38
C ASP A 114 -4.33 0.05 2.62
N TYR A 115 -4.16 1.28 3.02
CA TYR A 115 -4.81 1.80 4.23
C TYR A 115 -6.33 1.94 4.08
N PRO A 116 -6.87 2.46 2.96
CA PRO A 116 -8.31 2.49 2.73
C PRO A 116 -8.98 1.12 2.85
N ARG A 117 -8.41 0.12 2.16
CA ARG A 117 -8.96 -1.26 2.14
C ARG A 117 -8.50 -2.12 3.30
N ARG A 118 -7.63 -1.58 4.18
CA ARG A 118 -7.04 -2.30 5.33
C ARG A 118 -6.38 -3.63 4.94
N THR A 119 -5.72 -3.63 3.80
CA THR A 119 -5.05 -4.80 3.24
C THR A 119 -3.55 -4.57 3.23
N ARG A 120 -2.79 -5.62 3.47
CA ARG A 120 -1.32 -5.57 3.38
C ARG A 120 -0.76 -6.85 2.81
N LEU A 121 0.24 -6.69 1.97
CA LEU A 121 1.04 -7.74 1.38
C LEU A 121 2.45 -7.66 1.94
N LYS A 122 2.97 -8.78 2.44
CA LYS A 122 4.40 -8.93 2.77
C LYS A 122 5.07 -9.78 1.70
N LEU A 123 6.25 -9.37 1.33
CA LEU A 123 7.15 -10.14 0.47
C LEU A 123 8.47 -10.34 1.20
N ILE A 124 9.08 -11.49 1.01
CA ILE A 124 10.46 -11.77 1.40
C ILE A 124 11.22 -12.27 0.19
N GLY A 125 12.49 -11.93 0.12
CA GLY A 125 13.30 -12.29 -1.03
C GLY A 125 14.74 -11.82 -0.91
N HIS A 126 15.43 -11.86 -2.04
CA HIS A 126 16.83 -11.46 -2.18
C HIS A 126 16.92 -10.24 -3.10
N SER A 127 17.61 -9.21 -2.68
CA SER A 127 17.76 -7.95 -3.42
C SER A 127 19.15 -7.83 -4.01
N GLN A 128 19.20 -7.48 -5.30
CA GLN A 128 20.40 -7.07 -5.98
C GLN A 128 20.35 -5.57 -6.26
N THR A 129 21.45 -4.89 -5.99
CA THR A 129 21.64 -3.47 -6.34
C THR A 129 22.37 -3.37 -7.67
N ILE A 130 21.79 -2.66 -8.64
CA ILE A 130 22.36 -2.49 -9.98
C ILE A 130 22.64 -1.01 -10.21
N GLU A 131 23.87 -0.67 -10.58
CA GLU A 131 24.34 0.71 -10.72
C GLU A 131 25.01 0.95 -12.10
N GLY A 132 25.20 2.21 -12.45
CA GLY A 132 25.96 2.64 -13.61
C GLY A 132 25.38 2.11 -14.94
N LYS A 133 26.26 1.57 -15.79
CA LYS A 133 25.86 1.07 -17.12
C LYS A 133 24.95 -0.14 -17.08
N ASP A 134 25.07 -0.96 -16.03
CA ASP A 134 24.26 -2.17 -15.86
C ASP A 134 22.80 -1.85 -15.50
N ALA A 135 22.53 -0.64 -14.99
CA ALA A 135 21.17 -0.16 -14.75
C ALA A 135 20.45 0.25 -16.06
N SER A 136 21.19 0.57 -17.13
CA SER A 136 20.59 1.07 -18.39
C SER A 136 19.51 0.17 -19.00
N PRO A 137 19.61 -1.18 -18.99
CA PRO A 137 18.57 -2.06 -19.53
C PRO A 137 17.28 -2.08 -18.68
N TRP A 138 17.35 -1.61 -17.43
CA TRP A 138 16.24 -1.59 -16.50
C TRP A 138 15.42 -0.31 -16.58
N LEU A 139 16.06 0.83 -16.91
CA LEU A 139 15.41 2.15 -16.91
C LEU A 139 14.16 2.22 -17.80
N PRO A 140 14.11 1.61 -18.99
CA PRO A 140 12.90 1.62 -19.82
C PRO A 140 11.72 0.83 -19.22
N LYS A 141 12.00 -0.09 -18.28
CA LYS A 141 10.99 -0.91 -17.61
C LYS A 141 10.41 -0.23 -16.37
N LEU A 142 11.08 0.82 -15.88
CA LEU A 142 10.70 1.57 -14.68
C LEU A 142 10.08 2.90 -15.09
N ASP A 143 9.16 3.41 -14.28
CA ASP A 143 8.56 4.71 -14.56
C ASP A 143 9.61 5.81 -14.46
N HIS A 144 9.49 6.81 -15.34
CA HIS A 144 10.29 8.01 -15.27
C HIS A 144 9.81 8.84 -14.07
N HIS A 145 10.71 9.04 -13.13
CA HIS A 145 10.50 9.91 -11.98
C HIS A 145 11.20 11.24 -12.23
N ASP A 146 10.69 12.31 -11.65
CA ASP A 146 11.34 13.66 -11.70
C ASP A 146 12.67 13.72 -10.92
N GLY A 147 13.16 12.59 -10.43
CA GLY A 147 14.37 12.45 -9.63
C GLY A 147 15.54 11.83 -10.40
N VAL A 148 16.75 12.06 -9.91
CA VAL A 148 17.95 11.38 -10.41
C VAL A 148 17.99 9.97 -9.90
N ILE A 149 17.91 9.00 -10.81
CA ILE A 149 18.07 7.58 -10.49
C ILE A 149 19.55 7.31 -10.20
N GLU A 150 19.87 6.83 -9.02
CA GLU A 150 21.24 6.44 -8.65
C GLU A 150 21.49 4.96 -8.92
N ARG A 151 20.47 4.12 -8.71
CA ARG A 151 20.54 2.66 -8.89
C ARG A 151 19.17 2.04 -9.09
N VAL A 152 19.14 0.77 -9.39
CA VAL A 152 17.94 -0.05 -9.45
C VAL A 152 18.05 -1.16 -8.42
N PHE A 153 17.02 -1.33 -7.60
CA PHE A 153 16.85 -2.52 -6.78
C PHE A 153 16.05 -3.56 -7.56
N VAL A 154 16.62 -4.73 -7.71
CA VAL A 154 15.97 -5.89 -8.32
C VAL A 154 15.82 -6.95 -7.25
N ILE A 155 14.60 -7.38 -6.99
CA ILE A 155 14.28 -8.28 -5.88
C ILE A 155 13.68 -9.55 -6.45
N ARG A 156 14.37 -10.68 -6.24
CA ARG A 156 13.80 -12.00 -6.42
C ARG A 156 12.94 -12.34 -5.21
N VAL A 157 11.66 -12.51 -5.44
CA VAL A 157 10.68 -12.82 -4.40
C VAL A 157 10.69 -14.32 -4.14
N GLU A 158 10.85 -14.70 -2.88
CA GLU A 158 10.86 -16.11 -2.44
C GLU A 158 9.51 -16.53 -1.86
N ALA A 159 8.78 -15.61 -1.24
CA ALA A 159 7.46 -15.91 -0.70
C ALA A 159 6.65 -14.63 -0.38
N SER A 160 5.35 -14.80 -0.29
CA SER A 160 4.42 -13.75 0.15
C SER A 160 3.51 -14.21 1.29
N ASP A 161 2.96 -13.23 2.01
CA ASP A 161 1.93 -13.44 3.02
C ASP A 161 0.94 -12.28 3.03
N TRP A 162 -0.34 -12.62 2.83
CA TRP A 162 -1.46 -11.70 2.98
C TRP A 162 -1.94 -11.69 4.43
N ASN A 163 -2.02 -10.51 5.03
CA ASN A 163 -2.42 -10.39 6.42
C ASN A 163 -3.91 -10.06 6.60
N CYS A 164 -4.42 -10.47 7.77
CA CYS A 164 -5.72 -10.06 8.27
C CYS A 164 -5.84 -8.53 8.35
N PRO A 165 -7.00 -7.93 8.00
CA PRO A 165 -7.24 -6.50 8.03
C PRO A 165 -7.33 -5.90 9.44
N GLN A 166 -7.28 -6.72 10.50
CA GLN A 166 -7.37 -6.26 11.88
C GLN A 166 -6.27 -5.24 12.21
N HIS A 167 -6.65 -4.21 12.97
CA HIS A 167 -5.76 -3.18 13.51
C HIS A 167 -5.06 -2.29 12.45
N ILE A 168 -5.52 -2.28 11.19
CA ILE A 168 -5.11 -1.27 10.23
C ILE A 168 -6.12 -0.13 10.28
N THR A 169 -5.68 1.05 10.74
CA THR A 169 -6.52 2.25 10.73
C THR A 169 -6.65 2.77 9.30
N PRO A 170 -7.87 2.92 8.75
CA PRO A 170 -8.05 3.50 7.43
C PRO A 170 -7.42 4.90 7.34
N ARG A 171 -6.77 5.18 6.22
CA ARG A 171 -6.22 6.48 5.88
C ARG A 171 -6.48 6.71 4.41
N PHE A 172 -6.76 7.95 4.03
CA PHE A 172 -7.09 8.32 2.67
C PHE A 172 -6.14 9.43 2.22
N THR A 173 -5.78 9.42 0.94
CA THR A 173 -5.08 10.52 0.30
C THR A 173 -6.04 11.68 0.05
N GLU A 174 -5.50 12.87 -0.23
CA GLU A 174 -6.31 14.02 -0.59
C GLU A 174 -7.13 13.77 -1.86
N ASP A 175 -6.55 13.08 -2.85
CA ASP A 175 -7.22 12.73 -4.09
C ASP A 175 -8.37 11.76 -3.86
N GLU A 176 -8.18 10.71 -3.07
CA GLU A 176 -9.24 9.77 -2.71
C GLU A 176 -10.41 10.47 -1.97
N ILE A 177 -10.09 11.44 -1.10
CA ILE A 177 -11.13 12.24 -0.42
C ILE A 177 -11.84 13.13 -1.44
N ARG A 178 -11.11 13.79 -2.32
CA ARG A 178 -11.66 14.67 -3.37
C ARG A 178 -12.61 13.90 -4.28
N ASP A 179 -12.19 12.73 -4.76
CA ASP A 179 -13.00 11.87 -5.63
C ASP A 179 -14.27 11.38 -4.91
N ALA A 180 -14.14 11.01 -3.64
CA ALA A 180 -15.30 10.59 -2.85
C ALA A 180 -16.30 11.72 -2.58
N LEU A 181 -15.84 12.97 -2.50
CA LEU A 181 -16.69 14.15 -2.28
C LEU A 181 -17.23 14.77 -3.57
N ALA A 182 -16.65 14.49 -4.72
CA ALA A 182 -17.06 15.10 -6.01
C ALA A 182 -18.58 15.02 -6.28
N PRO A 183 -19.28 13.88 -6.11
CA PRO A 183 -20.72 13.82 -6.34
C PRO A 183 -21.54 14.71 -5.39
N TRP A 184 -21.04 14.93 -4.17
CA TRP A 184 -21.67 15.79 -3.19
C TRP A 184 -21.46 17.26 -3.51
N THR A 185 -20.28 17.61 -3.98
CA THR A 185 -19.95 18.98 -4.43
C THR A 185 -20.82 19.35 -5.63
N GLU A 186 -20.92 18.50 -6.63
CA GLU A 186 -21.81 18.71 -7.79
C GLU A 186 -23.28 18.85 -7.35
N ARG A 187 -23.74 18.06 -6.39
CA ARG A 187 -25.10 18.14 -5.88
C ARG A 187 -25.36 19.44 -5.12
N ILE A 188 -24.40 19.89 -4.33
CA ILE A 188 -24.48 21.18 -3.61
C ILE A 188 -24.58 22.33 -4.62
N GLU A 189 -23.72 22.36 -5.63
CA GLU A 189 -23.74 23.39 -6.67
C GLU A 189 -25.06 23.41 -7.43
N ALA A 190 -25.60 22.24 -7.76
CA ALA A 190 -26.91 22.14 -8.42
C ALA A 190 -28.04 22.67 -7.53
N LEU A 191 -28.03 22.34 -6.25
CA LEU A 191 -29.03 22.82 -5.28
C LEU A 191 -28.92 24.33 -5.02
N GLU A 192 -27.72 24.88 -4.98
CA GLU A 192 -27.49 26.31 -4.85
C GLU A 192 -28.02 27.07 -6.06
N LYS A 193 -27.76 26.54 -7.26
CA LYS A 193 -28.29 27.10 -8.52
C LYS A 193 -29.83 27.08 -8.53
N GLU A 194 -30.44 25.97 -8.18
CA GLU A 194 -31.90 25.83 -8.08
C GLU A 194 -32.47 26.79 -7.01
N ASN A 195 -31.84 26.87 -5.86
CA ASN A 195 -32.28 27.79 -4.79
C ASN A 195 -32.22 29.25 -5.23
N ASN A 196 -31.15 29.66 -5.89
CA ASN A 196 -31.00 31.02 -6.41
C ASN A 196 -32.06 31.33 -7.49
N GLU A 197 -32.40 30.36 -8.35
CA GLU A 197 -33.48 30.54 -9.33
C GLU A 197 -34.84 30.67 -8.66
N LEU A 198 -35.17 29.81 -7.71
CA LEU A 198 -36.43 29.89 -6.94
C LEU A 198 -36.54 31.21 -6.14
N ARG A 199 -35.45 31.71 -5.56
CA ARG A 199 -35.42 33.01 -4.89
C ARG A 199 -35.71 34.16 -5.86
N ARG A 200 -35.16 34.13 -7.10
CA ARG A 200 -35.45 35.11 -8.13
C ARG A 200 -36.93 35.09 -8.50
N GLN A 201 -37.51 33.91 -8.68
CA GLN A 201 -38.93 33.77 -8.99
C GLN A 201 -39.86 34.28 -7.87
N LEU A 202 -39.44 34.10 -6.63
CA LEU A 202 -40.18 34.55 -5.44
C LEU A 202 -39.86 36.00 -5.04
N HIS A 203 -39.03 36.73 -5.78
CA HIS A 203 -38.56 38.07 -5.49
C HIS A 203 -37.88 38.20 -4.11
N LEU A 204 -37.27 37.12 -3.65
CA LEU A 204 -36.50 37.09 -2.41
C LEU A 204 -35.06 37.55 -2.61
N PRO A 205 -34.38 38.18 -1.64
CA PRO A 205 -32.98 38.53 -1.79
C PRO A 205 -32.12 37.31 -2.03
N GLU A 206 -31.07 37.47 -2.82
CA GLU A 206 -30.10 36.41 -3.04
C GLU A 206 -29.55 35.94 -1.70
N GLY A 207 -29.50 34.61 -1.50
CA GLY A 207 -28.91 34.06 -0.29
C GLY A 207 -27.44 34.43 -0.23
N SER A 208 -26.98 35.04 0.83
CA SER A 208 -25.55 35.17 1.09
C SER A 208 -24.96 33.76 0.95
N ALA A 209 -23.95 33.60 0.10
CA ALA A 209 -23.14 32.40 0.12
C ALA A 209 -22.78 32.13 1.59
N VAL A 210 -23.06 30.94 2.06
CA VAL A 210 -22.62 30.56 3.40
C VAL A 210 -21.10 30.50 3.32
N ASN A 211 -20.48 31.68 3.47
CA ASN A 211 -19.05 31.74 3.67
C ASN A 211 -18.76 30.83 4.85
N GLY A 212 -18.10 29.71 4.59
CA GLY A 212 -17.51 28.83 5.57
C GLY A 212 -16.46 29.59 6.37
N ALA A 213 -16.91 30.64 7.10
CA ALA A 213 -16.10 31.39 8.04
C ALA A 213 -16.11 30.66 9.36
N SER A 214 -15.00 30.01 9.63
CA SER A 214 -14.38 29.90 10.96
C SER A 214 -15.33 30.08 12.16
N ARG A 215 -16.06 29.06 12.50
CA ARG A 215 -16.33 28.78 13.90
C ARG A 215 -15.50 27.57 14.25
N SER A 216 -14.41 27.78 14.96
CA SER A 216 -13.73 26.75 15.70
C SER A 216 -14.78 26.00 16.52
N PRO A 217 -15.04 24.71 16.28
CA PRO A 217 -15.89 23.97 17.19
C PRO A 217 -15.09 23.79 18.47
N GLU A 218 -15.62 24.36 19.56
CA GLU A 218 -15.25 23.92 20.90
C GLU A 218 -15.30 22.40 20.93
N ARG A 219 -14.22 21.79 21.39
CA ARG A 219 -14.05 20.35 21.53
C ARG A 219 -15.09 19.80 22.52
N THR A 220 -16.22 19.37 22.02
CA THR A 220 -17.04 18.34 22.71
C THR A 220 -18.03 17.71 21.74
N GLY A 221 -17.76 16.44 21.38
CA GLY A 221 -18.76 15.49 20.91
C GLY A 221 -19.14 15.58 19.44
N HIS A 222 -18.66 14.65 18.67
CA HIS A 222 -19.29 13.90 17.58
C HIS A 222 -18.34 13.55 16.42
N LEU A 223 -17.49 12.54 16.68
CA LEU A 223 -16.78 11.79 15.63
C LEU A 223 -17.69 10.79 14.87
N ARG A 224 -18.99 10.83 15.05
CA ARG A 224 -19.91 9.87 14.39
C ARG A 224 -20.22 10.18 12.92
N GLY A 225 -19.94 11.37 12.45
CA GLY A 225 -20.20 11.74 11.05
C GLY A 225 -19.18 11.20 10.06
N CYS A 226 -17.92 11.16 10.44
CA CYS A 226 -16.83 10.68 9.55
C CYS A 226 -16.82 9.16 9.38
N GLU A 227 -17.21 8.41 10.43
CA GLU A 227 -17.33 6.94 10.34
C GLU A 227 -18.44 6.53 9.36
N ALA A 228 -19.55 7.23 9.34
CA ALA A 228 -20.67 6.94 8.44
C ALA A 228 -20.35 7.22 6.95
N VAL A 229 -19.47 8.18 6.66
CA VAL A 229 -18.99 8.48 5.31
C VAL A 229 -17.97 7.42 4.88
N ALA A 230 -17.03 7.06 5.75
CA ALA A 230 -16.05 6.01 5.50
C ALA A 230 -16.73 4.65 5.26
N ASP A 231 -17.71 4.27 6.07
CA ASP A 231 -18.47 3.02 5.93
C ASP A 231 -19.30 2.99 4.63
N ARG A 232 -19.84 4.12 4.18
CA ARG A 232 -20.58 4.19 2.91
C ARG A 232 -19.67 4.11 1.68
N VAL A 233 -18.50 4.75 1.70
CA VAL A 233 -17.51 4.65 0.63
C VAL A 233 -17.01 3.21 0.50
N MET A 234 -16.75 2.54 1.63
CA MET A 234 -16.32 1.15 1.66
C MET A 234 -17.42 0.16 1.24
N ALA A 235 -18.69 0.45 1.55
CA ALA A 235 -19.83 -0.40 1.16
C ALA A 235 -20.12 -0.37 -0.36
N VAL A 236 -19.81 0.73 -1.03
CA VAL A 236 -19.98 0.84 -2.50
C VAL A 236 -18.92 0.03 -3.24
N GLU A 237 -17.68 0.02 -2.78
CA GLU A 237 -16.60 -0.76 -3.39
C GLU A 237 -16.73 -2.27 -3.11
N SER A 238 -17.13 -2.67 -1.89
CA SER A 238 -17.36 -4.08 -1.56
C SER A 238 -18.47 -4.72 -2.39
N ARG A 239 -19.48 -3.96 -2.80
CA ARG A 239 -20.54 -4.45 -3.70
C ARG A 239 -20.09 -4.65 -5.14
N ARG A 240 -19.06 -3.94 -5.61
CA ARG A 240 -18.49 -4.16 -6.95
C ARG A 240 -17.64 -5.43 -7.03
N GLN A 241 -17.01 -5.86 -5.93
CA GLN A 241 -16.19 -7.08 -5.92
C GLN A 241 -17.02 -8.37 -5.73
N ILE A 242 -18.23 -8.30 -5.17
CA ILE A 242 -19.08 -9.50 -4.91
C ILE A 242 -19.94 -9.88 -6.12
N TYR A 243 -20.20 -8.99 -7.05
CA TYR A 243 -21.09 -9.21 -8.22
C TYR A 243 -20.36 -9.24 -9.57
N GLY A 244 -19.05 -9.46 -9.59
CA GLY A 244 -18.22 -9.54 -10.79
C GLY A 244 -17.85 -10.95 -11.26
N HIS A 245 -18.54 -11.99 -10.81
CA HIS A 245 -18.43 -13.36 -11.31
C HIS A 245 -19.83 -13.97 -11.49
N GLU A 246 -20.41 -13.74 -12.66
CA GLU A 246 -21.26 -14.66 -13.40
C GLU A 246 -20.80 -14.69 -14.85
#